data_7fe663c3b0f8d2fbc0af22edc823266e
#
_entry.id   7fe663c3b0f8d2fbc0af22edc823266e
#
_cell.length_a   1.000
_cell.length_b   1.000
_cell.length_c   1.000
_cell.angle_alpha   90.00
_cell.angle_beta   90.00
_cell.angle_gamma   90.00
#
_symmetry.space_group_name_H-M   'P 1'
#
loop_
_entity.id
_entity.type
_entity.pdbx_description
1 polymer ?
#
loop_
_entity_poly.entity_id
_entity_poly.type
_entity_poly.pdbx_seq_one_letter_code
_entity_poly.pdbx_strand_id
1 'polypeptide(L)'
;QFIFSHYKKQTENNPSSLAIFEKKLRSIASTIKDDFIKKYVLEYFLEKIAELTPHSNQNKKKFFVKRTKSLDTTKKYFNESQSLTGVELKEFSLLYLVMNNLNLLKANIHLIENIKLFTDVNKKIFELIIEKLKSGEQITIEDLKLDNQLLEKINKFAPIKHILKNQVDDDQKTIELLE
;
A
#
# COMPACT_ATOMS: atom_id res chain seq x y z
N GLN A 1 -14.45 -30.37 16.45
CA GLN A 1 -14.55 -30.90 17.84
C GLN A 1 -14.06 -32.35 17.95
N PHE A 2 -14.53 -33.27 17.11
CA PHE A 2 -14.21 -34.69 17.20
C PHE A 2 -12.70 -34.98 17.15
N ILE A 3 -11.98 -34.45 16.21
CA ILE A 3 -10.52 -34.63 16.03
C ILE A 3 -9.77 -34.19 17.28
N PHE A 4 -10.07 -33.00 17.79
CA PHE A 4 -9.43 -32.48 19.00
C PHE A 4 -9.67 -33.39 20.19
N SER A 5 -10.93 -33.80 20.45
CA SER A 5 -11.31 -34.67 21.58
C SER A 5 -10.68 -36.06 21.48
N HIS A 6 -10.54 -36.62 20.26
CA HIS A 6 -9.90 -37.91 20.04
C HIS A 6 -8.43 -37.91 20.46
N TYR A 7 -7.67 -36.92 19.97
CA TYR A 7 -6.25 -36.85 20.29
C TYR A 7 -5.96 -36.36 21.71
N LYS A 8 -6.87 -35.55 22.30
CA LYS A 8 -6.73 -35.11 23.68
C LYS A 8 -6.75 -36.26 24.65
N LYS A 9 -7.62 -37.29 24.43
CA LYS A 9 -7.72 -38.47 25.27
C LYS A 9 -6.42 -39.29 25.36
N GLN A 10 -5.55 -39.14 24.34
CA GLN A 10 -4.27 -39.85 24.24
C GLN A 10 -3.08 -38.99 24.72
N THR A 11 -3.34 -37.78 25.23
CA THR A 11 -2.31 -36.84 25.60
C THR A 11 -2.31 -36.59 27.08
N GLU A 12 -1.17 -36.81 27.70
CA GLU A 12 -0.96 -36.49 29.11
C GLU A 12 -0.84 -34.96 29.32
N ASN A 13 -1.19 -34.51 30.52
CA ASN A 13 -1.20 -33.09 30.84
C ASN A 13 0.19 -32.58 31.27
N ASN A 14 1.23 -32.95 30.50
CA ASN A 14 2.58 -32.42 30.66
C ASN A 14 3.02 -31.57 29.47
N PRO A 15 3.97 -30.63 29.66
CA PRO A 15 4.38 -29.69 28.58
C PRO A 15 4.88 -30.38 27.32
N SER A 16 5.61 -31.48 27.45
CA SER A 16 6.16 -32.22 26.30
C SER A 16 5.06 -32.90 25.48
N SER A 17 4.12 -33.56 26.15
CA SER A 17 2.97 -34.20 25.48
C SER A 17 2.06 -33.15 24.83
N LEU A 18 1.85 -32.02 25.47
CA LEU A 18 1.08 -30.91 24.89
C LEU A 18 1.77 -30.34 23.63
N ALA A 19 3.10 -30.21 23.61
CA ALA A 19 3.84 -29.77 22.44
C ALA A 19 3.72 -30.74 21.25
N ILE A 20 3.81 -32.05 21.53
CA ILE A 20 3.60 -33.12 20.52
C ILE A 20 2.15 -33.06 19.99
N PHE A 21 1.19 -32.89 20.88
CA PHE A 21 -0.23 -32.76 20.54
C PHE A 21 -0.48 -31.53 19.63
N GLU A 22 0.07 -30.38 19.99
CA GLU A 22 -0.04 -29.20 19.17
C GLU A 22 0.55 -29.41 17.77
N LYS A 23 1.76 -29.99 17.68
CA LYS A 23 2.39 -30.31 16.39
C LYS A 23 1.50 -31.21 15.52
N LYS A 24 0.86 -32.20 16.12
CA LYS A 24 -0.06 -33.13 15.43
C LYS A 24 -1.30 -32.40 14.90
N LEU A 25 -1.92 -31.53 15.70
CA LEU A 25 -3.08 -30.74 15.27
C LEU A 25 -2.72 -29.75 14.15
N ARG A 26 -1.55 -29.12 14.22
CA ARG A 26 -1.05 -28.26 13.13
C ARG A 26 -0.83 -29.05 11.84
N SER A 27 -0.28 -30.25 11.93
CA SER A 27 -0.12 -31.15 10.78
C SER A 27 -1.46 -31.52 10.16
N ILE A 28 -2.47 -31.84 10.98
CA ILE A 28 -3.83 -32.14 10.48
C ILE A 28 -4.45 -30.90 9.82
N ALA A 29 -4.30 -29.72 10.42
CA ALA A 29 -4.82 -28.50 9.83
C ALA A 29 -4.13 -28.18 8.48
N SER A 30 -2.85 -28.54 8.32
CA SER A 30 -2.11 -28.32 7.08
C SER A 30 -2.62 -29.15 5.88
N THR A 31 -3.34 -30.26 6.13
CA THR A 31 -3.94 -31.09 5.07
C THR A 31 -5.20 -30.45 4.44
N ILE A 32 -5.73 -29.42 5.06
CA ILE A 32 -6.91 -28.69 4.55
C ILE A 32 -6.47 -27.84 3.35
N LYS A 33 -7.13 -28.05 2.21
CA LYS A 33 -6.78 -27.35 0.94
C LYS A 33 -7.27 -25.90 0.92
N ASP A 34 -8.39 -25.62 1.58
CA ASP A 34 -8.96 -24.28 1.66
C ASP A 34 -8.26 -23.47 2.75
N ASP A 35 -7.61 -22.37 2.37
CA ASP A 35 -6.81 -21.55 3.27
C ASP A 35 -7.65 -20.82 4.34
N PHE A 36 -8.90 -20.46 4.02
CA PHE A 36 -9.80 -19.85 5.00
C PHE A 36 -10.22 -20.84 6.06
N ILE A 37 -10.70 -22.02 5.64
CA ILE A 37 -11.08 -23.09 6.56
C ILE A 37 -9.89 -23.52 7.41
N LYS A 38 -8.71 -23.68 6.80
CA LYS A 38 -7.46 -24.01 7.47
C LYS A 38 -7.12 -23.02 8.58
N LYS A 39 -7.25 -21.71 8.30
CA LYS A 39 -7.00 -20.64 9.27
C LYS A 39 -7.92 -20.78 10.49
N TYR A 40 -9.22 -20.88 10.29
CA TYR A 40 -10.19 -20.97 11.38
C TYR A 40 -10.05 -22.28 12.19
N VAL A 41 -9.74 -23.40 11.54
CA VAL A 41 -9.49 -24.67 12.22
C VAL A 41 -8.23 -24.58 13.06
N LEU A 42 -7.18 -23.95 12.58
CA LEU A 42 -5.95 -23.74 13.32
C LEU A 42 -6.15 -22.83 14.54
N GLU A 43 -6.86 -21.71 14.37
CA GLU A 43 -7.21 -20.81 15.47
C GLU A 43 -8.00 -21.52 16.56
N TYR A 44 -9.01 -22.31 16.18
CA TYR A 44 -9.80 -23.13 17.11
C TYR A 44 -8.91 -24.12 17.89
N PHE A 45 -7.98 -24.81 17.22
CA PHE A 45 -7.09 -25.76 17.91
C PHE A 45 -6.18 -25.05 18.89
N LEU A 46 -5.60 -23.89 18.51
CA LEU A 46 -4.72 -23.12 19.38
C LEU A 46 -5.44 -22.56 20.61
N GLU A 47 -6.67 -22.09 20.44
CA GLU A 47 -7.51 -21.64 21.56
C GLU A 47 -7.74 -22.76 22.54
N LYS A 48 -8.13 -23.97 22.06
CA LYS A 48 -8.37 -25.14 22.88
C LYS A 48 -7.11 -25.66 23.55
N ILE A 49 -5.94 -25.57 22.97
CA ILE A 49 -4.66 -25.92 23.59
C ILE A 49 -4.33 -24.91 24.70
N ALA A 50 -4.58 -23.64 24.48
CA ALA A 50 -4.35 -22.59 25.48
C ALA A 50 -5.21 -22.79 26.73
N GLU A 51 -6.43 -23.36 26.59
CA GLU A 51 -7.27 -23.76 27.74
C GLU A 51 -6.65 -24.90 28.55
N LEU A 52 -5.85 -25.78 27.94
CA LEU A 52 -5.22 -26.91 28.58
C LEU A 52 -3.89 -26.60 29.25
N THR A 53 -3.22 -25.55 28.80
CA THR A 53 -1.97 -25.10 29.41
C THR A 53 -2.30 -24.50 30.78
N PRO A 54 -1.68 -24.98 31.87
CA PRO A 54 -1.87 -24.35 33.16
C PRO A 54 -1.54 -22.87 33.01
N HIS A 55 -2.51 -22.04 33.33
CA HIS A 55 -2.31 -20.59 33.30
C HIS A 55 -1.15 -20.29 34.25
N SER A 56 0.06 -20.12 33.71
CA SER A 56 0.94 -19.20 34.36
C SER A 56 0.13 -17.91 34.42
N ASN A 57 -0.11 -17.40 35.60
CA ASN A 57 -0.58 -16.03 35.85
C ASN A 57 0.49 -15.00 35.41
N GLN A 58 1.18 -15.32 34.35
CA GLN A 58 1.83 -14.32 33.55
C GLN A 58 0.64 -13.54 32.96
N ASN A 59 0.28 -12.46 33.72
CA ASN A 59 -0.29 -11.30 33.11
C ASN A 59 0.04 -11.40 31.63
N LYS A 60 -0.97 -11.62 30.77
CA LYS A 60 -0.83 -11.37 29.35
C LYS A 60 -0.23 -9.97 29.32
N LYS A 61 1.10 -9.86 29.42
CA LYS A 61 1.77 -8.69 28.95
C LYS A 61 1.32 -8.69 27.51
N LYS A 62 0.14 -8.07 27.28
CA LYS A 62 -0.18 -7.57 25.97
C LYS A 62 1.18 -7.02 25.59
N PHE A 63 1.83 -7.65 24.64
CA PHE A 63 2.89 -6.98 23.93
C PHE A 63 2.17 -5.79 23.33
N PHE A 64 1.99 -4.78 24.17
CA PHE A 64 1.86 -3.44 23.69
C PHE A 64 3.22 -3.23 23.01
N VAL A 65 3.28 -3.63 21.76
CA VAL A 65 4.13 -2.92 20.83
C VAL A 65 3.79 -1.49 21.18
N LYS A 66 4.70 -0.82 21.92
CA LYS A 66 4.56 0.61 22.20
C LYS A 66 4.38 1.17 20.80
N ARG A 67 3.12 1.37 20.40
CA ARG A 67 2.83 2.05 19.15
C ARG A 67 3.51 3.37 19.35
N THR A 68 4.69 3.51 18.77
CA THR A 68 5.38 4.78 18.71
C THR A 68 4.30 5.74 18.26
N LYS A 69 3.99 6.73 19.12
CA LYS A 69 2.98 7.72 18.80
C LYS A 69 3.32 8.20 17.40
N SER A 70 2.46 7.93 16.42
CA SER A 70 2.71 8.39 15.07
C SER A 70 2.93 9.89 15.15
N LEU A 71 4.01 10.38 14.54
CA LEU A 71 4.29 11.80 14.49
C LEU A 71 3.04 12.53 14.00
N ASP A 72 2.75 13.70 14.54
CA ASP A 72 1.54 14.46 14.14
C ASP A 72 1.56 14.77 12.64
N THR A 73 2.75 14.91 12.05
CA THR A 73 2.96 14.99 10.60
C THR A 73 2.47 13.73 9.86
N THR A 74 2.73 12.53 10.39
CA THR A 74 2.26 11.27 9.79
C THR A 74 0.74 11.13 9.88
N LYS A 75 0.14 11.57 10.99
CA LYS A 75 -1.33 11.57 11.13
C LYS A 75 -1.97 12.56 10.15
N LYS A 76 -1.39 13.76 10.04
CA LYS A 76 -1.86 14.79 9.11
C LYS A 76 -1.79 14.28 7.67
N TYR A 77 -0.65 13.69 7.29
CA TYR A 77 -0.47 13.07 5.96
C TYR A 77 -1.54 11.99 5.70
N PHE A 78 -1.75 11.09 6.66
CA PHE A 78 -2.73 10.01 6.54
C PHE A 78 -4.15 10.54 6.39
N ASN A 79 -4.56 11.52 7.20
CA ASN A 79 -5.89 12.11 7.12
C ASN A 79 -6.12 12.84 5.78
N GLU A 80 -5.12 13.56 5.29
CA GLU A 80 -5.19 14.24 4.00
C GLU A 80 -5.23 13.24 2.83
N SER A 81 -4.47 12.14 2.90
CA SER A 81 -4.47 11.11 1.85
C SER A 81 -5.76 10.31 1.78
N GLN A 82 -6.47 10.13 2.90
CA GLN A 82 -7.77 9.45 2.91
C GLN A 82 -8.89 10.21 2.17
N SER A 83 -8.73 11.51 1.99
CA SER A 83 -9.69 12.32 1.23
C SER A 83 -9.50 12.20 -0.29
N LEU A 84 -8.39 11.60 -0.75
CA LEU A 84 -8.06 11.46 -2.16
C LEU A 84 -8.56 10.11 -2.70
N THR A 85 -9.18 10.16 -3.86
CA THR A 85 -9.60 8.94 -4.58
C THR A 85 -8.41 8.26 -5.27
N GLY A 86 -8.53 6.95 -5.56
CA GLY A 86 -7.50 6.24 -6.32
C GLY A 86 -7.28 6.81 -7.73
N VAL A 87 -8.30 7.46 -8.31
CA VAL A 87 -8.20 8.15 -9.59
C VAL A 87 -7.35 9.40 -9.45
N GLU A 88 -7.62 10.26 -8.46
CA GLU A 88 -6.82 11.47 -8.21
C GLU A 88 -5.35 11.16 -7.96
N LEU A 89 -5.05 10.07 -7.22
CA LEU A 89 -3.67 9.66 -6.98
C LEU A 89 -2.94 9.24 -8.27
N LYS A 90 -3.63 8.58 -9.21
CA LYS A 90 -3.08 8.25 -10.52
C LYS A 90 -2.85 9.50 -11.35
N GLU A 91 -3.81 10.40 -11.36
CA GLU A 91 -3.70 11.69 -12.06
C GLU A 91 -2.58 12.56 -11.50
N PHE A 92 -2.40 12.59 -10.18
CA PHE A 92 -1.25 13.27 -9.56
C PHE A 92 0.08 12.63 -9.98
N SER A 93 0.14 11.31 -10.13
CA SER A 93 1.33 10.64 -10.64
C SER A 93 1.65 11.06 -12.07
N LEU A 94 0.65 11.11 -12.93
CA LEU A 94 0.81 11.56 -14.31
C LEU A 94 1.23 13.04 -14.38
N LEU A 95 0.53 13.92 -13.66
CA LEU A 95 0.88 15.34 -13.61
C LEU A 95 2.30 15.55 -13.08
N TYR A 96 2.72 14.79 -12.05
CA TYR A 96 4.07 14.82 -11.52
C TYR A 96 5.11 14.44 -12.58
N LEU A 97 4.88 13.36 -13.34
CA LEU A 97 5.75 12.94 -14.44
C LEU A 97 5.85 14.01 -15.51
N VAL A 98 4.71 14.52 -15.95
CA VAL A 98 4.64 15.52 -17.04
C VAL A 98 5.35 16.80 -16.62
N MET A 99 5.09 17.31 -15.43
CA MET A 99 5.67 18.57 -14.94
C MET A 99 7.20 18.50 -14.75
N ASN A 100 7.72 17.33 -14.37
CA ASN A 100 9.16 17.15 -14.20
C ASN A 100 9.91 16.81 -15.48
N ASN A 101 9.21 16.51 -16.59
CA ASN A 101 9.82 16.08 -17.85
C ASN A 101 9.31 16.88 -19.06
N LEU A 102 9.02 18.18 -18.91
CA LEU A 102 8.44 19.03 -19.95
C LEU A 102 9.29 19.05 -21.23
N ASN A 103 10.62 19.09 -21.10
CA ASN A 103 11.53 19.13 -22.26
C ASN A 103 11.49 17.80 -23.04
N LEU A 104 11.47 16.67 -22.37
CA LEU A 104 11.35 15.35 -22.97
C LEU A 104 10.00 15.19 -23.68
N LEU A 105 8.93 15.66 -23.07
CA LEU A 105 7.57 15.54 -23.59
C LEU A 105 7.30 16.51 -24.75
N LYS A 106 8.04 17.59 -24.85
CA LYS A 106 7.99 18.47 -26.04
C LYS A 106 8.38 17.73 -27.32
N ALA A 107 9.37 16.84 -27.23
CA ALA A 107 9.79 15.98 -28.35
C ALA A 107 8.86 14.78 -28.57
N ASN A 108 8.14 14.33 -27.51
CA ASN A 108 7.34 13.10 -27.49
C ASN A 108 5.89 13.38 -27.10
N ILE A 109 5.29 14.45 -27.61
CA ILE A 109 3.94 14.87 -27.20
C ILE A 109 2.85 13.83 -27.48
N HIS A 110 3.08 12.97 -28.48
CA HIS A 110 2.16 11.87 -28.84
C HIS A 110 1.91 10.87 -27.70
N LEU A 111 2.84 10.80 -26.73
CA LEU A 111 2.68 9.90 -25.56
C LEU A 111 1.56 10.38 -24.62
N ILE A 112 1.32 11.69 -24.55
CA ILE A 112 0.40 12.28 -23.58
C ILE A 112 -0.86 12.88 -24.22
N GLU A 113 -0.87 13.20 -25.50
CA GLU A 113 -1.96 13.97 -26.13
C GLU A 113 -3.33 13.25 -26.16
N ASN A 114 -3.33 11.92 -26.06
CA ASN A 114 -4.53 11.09 -26.06
C ASN A 114 -5.03 10.72 -24.65
N ILE A 115 -4.26 11.09 -23.61
CA ILE A 115 -4.62 10.77 -22.23
C ILE A 115 -5.74 11.72 -21.78
N LYS A 116 -6.78 11.12 -21.15
CA LYS A 116 -7.92 11.86 -20.60
C LYS A 116 -7.94 11.74 -19.08
N LEU A 117 -7.96 12.89 -18.42
CA LEU A 117 -8.15 12.95 -16.97
C LEU A 117 -9.64 13.10 -16.63
N PHE A 118 -10.03 12.61 -15.47
CA PHE A 118 -11.41 12.57 -15.00
C PHE A 118 -11.72 13.72 -14.02
N THR A 119 -10.73 14.13 -13.23
CA THR A 119 -10.90 15.23 -12.26
C THR A 119 -10.82 16.57 -12.97
N ASP A 120 -11.86 17.39 -12.90
CA ASP A 120 -11.98 18.66 -13.63
C ASP A 120 -10.78 19.60 -13.45
N VAL A 121 -10.26 19.68 -12.22
CA VAL A 121 -9.11 20.53 -11.89
C VAL A 121 -7.84 20.00 -12.57
N ASN A 122 -7.56 18.71 -12.43
CA ASN A 122 -6.39 18.08 -13.02
C ASN A 122 -6.44 18.07 -14.54
N LYS A 123 -7.63 17.87 -15.11
CA LYS A 123 -7.89 17.92 -16.55
C LYS A 123 -7.53 19.28 -17.13
N LYS A 124 -8.01 20.39 -16.54
CA LYS A 124 -7.71 21.76 -16.99
C LYS A 124 -6.21 22.03 -17.00
N ILE A 125 -5.49 21.60 -15.97
CA ILE A 125 -4.04 21.76 -15.87
C ILE A 125 -3.35 20.96 -16.97
N PHE A 126 -3.77 19.72 -17.17
CA PHE A 126 -3.18 18.84 -18.16
C PHE A 126 -3.39 19.36 -19.59
N GLU A 127 -4.60 19.82 -19.90
CA GLU A 127 -4.94 20.47 -21.19
C GLU A 127 -4.09 21.72 -21.44
N LEU A 128 -3.91 22.55 -20.41
CA LEU A 128 -3.08 23.75 -20.49
C LEU A 128 -1.60 23.42 -20.74
N ILE A 129 -1.10 22.34 -20.12
CA ILE A 129 0.27 21.85 -20.38
C ILE A 129 0.39 21.39 -21.83
N ILE A 130 -0.56 20.58 -22.33
CA ILE A 130 -0.54 20.10 -23.73
C ILE A 130 -0.59 21.26 -24.72
N GLU A 131 -1.46 22.24 -24.48
CA GLU A 131 -1.58 23.43 -25.34
C GLU A 131 -0.25 24.19 -25.43
N LYS A 132 0.37 24.42 -24.29
CA LYS A 132 1.67 25.10 -24.25
C LYS A 132 2.80 24.28 -24.90
N LEU A 133 2.81 22.95 -24.68
CA LEU A 133 3.80 22.08 -25.37
C LEU A 133 3.64 22.12 -26.88
N LYS A 134 2.40 22.21 -27.37
CA LYS A 134 2.10 22.33 -28.83
C LYS A 134 2.50 23.67 -29.39
N SER A 135 2.43 24.76 -28.62
CA SER A 135 2.85 26.08 -29.08
C SER A 135 4.37 26.21 -29.29
N GLY A 136 5.14 25.24 -28.79
CA GLY A 136 6.59 25.23 -28.98
C GLY A 136 7.38 26.18 -28.06
N GLU A 137 6.71 26.89 -27.15
CA GLU A 137 7.33 27.76 -26.16
C GLU A 137 8.18 26.96 -25.15
N GLN A 138 9.18 27.61 -24.56
CA GLN A 138 9.84 27.06 -23.38
C GLN A 138 8.90 27.22 -22.20
N ILE A 139 8.55 26.10 -21.58
CA ILE A 139 7.59 26.08 -20.49
C ILE A 139 8.34 25.77 -19.19
N THR A 140 8.16 26.63 -18.20
CA THR A 140 8.54 26.37 -16.82
C THR A 140 7.30 26.10 -15.98
N ILE A 141 7.47 25.47 -14.82
CA ILE A 141 6.36 25.22 -13.89
C ILE A 141 5.73 26.55 -13.45
N GLU A 142 6.53 27.62 -13.36
CA GLU A 142 6.08 28.96 -12.99
C GLU A 142 5.14 29.58 -14.04
N ASP A 143 5.36 29.31 -15.32
CA ASP A 143 4.52 29.79 -16.44
C ASP A 143 3.12 29.17 -16.43
N LEU A 144 2.93 28.04 -15.75
CA LEU A 144 1.64 27.37 -15.64
C LEU A 144 0.69 28.09 -14.68
N LYS A 145 1.17 29.06 -13.89
CA LYS A 145 0.40 29.83 -12.88
C LYS A 145 -0.52 28.94 -12.03
N LEU A 146 -0.01 27.76 -11.66
CA LEU A 146 -0.77 26.80 -10.86
C LEU A 146 -0.89 27.29 -9.43
N ASP A 147 -2.01 26.94 -8.79
CA ASP A 147 -2.17 27.15 -7.36
C ASP A 147 -1.09 26.38 -6.58
N ASN A 148 -0.35 27.11 -5.74
CA ASN A 148 0.72 26.54 -4.92
C ASN A 148 0.23 25.38 -4.04
N GLN A 149 -1.01 25.45 -3.56
CA GLN A 149 -1.60 24.37 -2.76
C GLN A 149 -1.78 23.08 -3.57
N LEU A 150 -2.12 23.20 -4.84
CA LEU A 150 -2.27 22.05 -5.73
C LEU A 150 -0.91 21.46 -6.13
N LEU A 151 0.08 22.30 -6.41
CA LEU A 151 1.46 21.87 -6.65
C LEU A 151 2.02 21.09 -5.45
N GLU A 152 1.78 21.60 -4.24
CA GLU A 152 2.17 20.89 -3.02
C GLU A 152 1.46 19.55 -2.88
N LYS A 153 0.16 19.46 -3.20
CA LYS A 153 -0.60 18.19 -3.18
C LYS A 153 -0.05 17.20 -4.20
N ILE A 154 0.18 17.59 -5.44
CA ILE A 154 0.77 16.74 -6.46
C ILE A 154 2.14 16.23 -6.01
N ASN A 155 3.01 17.12 -5.56
CA ASN A 155 4.34 16.76 -5.07
C ASN A 155 4.32 15.88 -3.82
N LYS A 156 3.32 16.02 -2.96
CA LYS A 156 3.20 15.27 -1.71
C LYS A 156 2.60 13.90 -1.90
N PHE A 157 1.59 13.78 -2.76
CA PHE A 157 0.75 12.58 -2.87
C PHE A 157 0.93 11.78 -4.14
N ALA A 158 1.75 12.20 -5.11
CA ALA A 158 2.05 11.41 -6.30
C ALA A 158 2.79 10.10 -5.95
N PRO A 159 2.18 8.92 -6.07
CA PRO A 159 2.82 7.64 -5.70
C PRO A 159 4.08 7.35 -6.51
N ILE A 160 4.12 7.78 -7.77
CA ILE A 160 5.24 7.54 -8.68
C ILE A 160 6.56 8.16 -8.20
N LYS A 161 6.49 9.19 -7.37
CA LYS A 161 7.67 9.81 -6.76
C LYS A 161 8.55 8.82 -6.00
N HIS A 162 7.94 7.78 -5.40
CA HIS A 162 8.68 6.74 -4.68
C HIS A 162 9.43 5.81 -5.63
N ILE A 163 8.93 5.64 -6.85
CA ILE A 163 9.55 4.82 -7.89
C ILE A 163 10.72 5.57 -8.54
N LEU A 164 10.55 6.88 -8.74
CA LEU A 164 11.54 7.74 -9.42
C LEU A 164 12.67 8.22 -8.53
N LYS A 165 12.56 8.14 -7.20
CA LYS A 165 13.58 8.65 -6.25
C LYS A 165 15.01 8.19 -6.52
N ASN A 166 15.20 7.07 -7.20
CA ASN A 166 16.52 6.51 -7.51
C ASN A 166 16.92 6.64 -8.98
N GLN A 167 16.13 7.32 -9.83
CA GLN A 167 16.28 7.29 -11.29
C GLN A 167 15.74 8.56 -11.97
N VAL A 168 16.01 9.74 -11.39
CA VAL A 168 15.42 11.03 -11.84
C VAL A 168 15.89 11.43 -13.25
N ASP A 169 16.97 10.86 -13.79
CA ASP A 169 17.57 11.24 -15.08
C ASP A 169 17.45 10.15 -16.17
N ASP A 170 16.51 9.21 -16.05
CA ASP A 170 16.32 8.16 -17.06
C ASP A 170 15.12 8.49 -17.98
N ASP A 171 15.40 9.24 -19.04
CA ASP A 171 14.42 9.62 -20.07
C ASP A 171 13.70 8.40 -20.65
N GLN A 172 14.43 7.29 -20.87
CA GLN A 172 13.88 6.05 -21.42
C GLN A 172 12.84 5.45 -20.49
N LYS A 173 13.08 5.48 -19.19
CA LYS A 173 12.13 4.97 -18.19
C LYS A 173 10.90 5.87 -18.06
N THR A 174 11.06 7.17 -18.23
CA THR A 174 9.91 8.09 -18.26
C THR A 174 9.00 7.79 -19.45
N ILE A 175 9.57 7.46 -20.60
CA ILE A 175 8.82 7.06 -21.81
C ILE A 175 8.07 5.74 -21.53
N GLU A 176 8.77 4.71 -21.02
CA GLU A 176 8.16 3.41 -20.66
C GLU A 176 7.01 3.52 -19.65
N LEU A 177 7.03 4.52 -18.79
CA LEU A 177 5.96 4.74 -17.79
C LEU A 177 4.75 5.48 -18.37
N LEU A 178 4.88 6.09 -19.56
CA LEU A 178 3.82 6.83 -20.26
C LEU A 178 3.20 6.03 -21.39
N GLU A 179 3.86 4.96 -21.87
CA GLU A 179 3.32 3.95 -22.79
C GLU A 179 2.35 2.99 -22.10
#